data_d0e0fdde74b27ee57aa201e31e6c461c
#
_entry.id   d0e0fdde74b27ee57aa201e31e6c461c
#
_cell.length_a   1.000
_cell.length_b   1.000
_cell.length_c   1.000
_cell.angle_alpha   90.00
_cell.angle_beta   90.00
_cell.angle_gamma   90.00
#
_symmetry.space_group_name_H-M   'P 1'
#
loop_
_entity.id
_entity.type
_entity.pdbx_description
1 polymer ?
#
loop_
_entity_poly.entity_id
_entity_poly.type
_entity_poly.pdbx_seq_one_letter_code
_entity_poly.pdbx_strand_id
1 'polypeptide(L)'
;MKLLLRPLARLTLRANHAVGAFLGRLVFRFSPRYRHRLLENLASSGLCPSPEAVRALAKENAAEIGKGATELVWALFRPIEEVAATVKSLDGWEAVEKLHATGRPIVFVIPHLGGYDIAGRYLWTRLPILAMYKPHKLFWFDQMMREGRNRGAAPDGTNVAPATMAGVRMLLKHLRRGGCSIVLPDQVPGQGDGEWVEFFGRPAYTMTLVARLQEASNAALVFCYAERLPLGEGFALHLLPLDEPLPEDRRAAARLVNAMVEKLVAACPSQYLWGYNRYKRPAGAPPAPHQPAERNA
;
A
#
# COMPACT_ATOMS: atom_id res chain seq x y z
N MET A 1 0.88 21.21 15.81
CA MET A 1 1.42 19.90 15.33
C MET A 1 2.01 19.96 13.93
N LYS A 2 1.35 20.53 12.89
CA LYS A 2 1.97 20.68 11.54
C LYS A 2 3.34 21.38 11.57
N LEU A 3 3.53 22.41 12.41
CA LEU A 3 4.80 23.12 12.57
C LEU A 3 5.92 22.23 13.11
N LEU A 4 5.60 21.26 13.98
CA LEU A 4 6.58 20.32 14.56
C LEU A 4 7.09 19.27 13.57
N LEU A 5 6.34 19.00 12.50
CA LEU A 5 6.71 18.05 11.47
C LEU A 5 7.45 18.71 10.26
N ARG A 6 7.39 20.04 10.15
CA ARG A 6 8.09 20.79 9.09
C ARG A 6 9.61 20.56 9.05
N PRO A 7 10.34 20.44 10.17
CA PRO A 7 11.75 20.13 10.13
C PRO A 7 12.08 18.82 9.40
N LEU A 8 11.26 17.76 9.62
CA LEU A 8 11.42 16.49 8.90
C LEU A 8 11.30 16.64 7.39
N ALA A 9 10.38 17.51 6.94
CA ALA A 9 10.18 17.77 5.52
C ALA A 9 11.34 18.54 4.87
N ARG A 10 12.15 19.28 5.65
CA ARG A 10 13.32 20.03 5.15
C ARG A 10 14.58 19.20 5.05
N LEU A 11 14.60 18.03 5.65
CA LEU A 11 15.76 17.12 5.60
C LEU A 11 15.97 16.61 4.16
N THR A 12 17.22 16.29 3.83
CA THR A 12 17.48 15.45 2.66
C THR A 12 16.84 14.07 2.85
N LEU A 13 16.54 13.36 1.78
CA LEU A 13 15.92 12.03 1.87
C LEU A 13 16.78 11.08 2.72
N ARG A 14 18.11 11.14 2.57
CA ARG A 14 19.08 10.38 3.39
C ARG A 14 18.96 10.68 4.88
N ALA A 15 18.92 11.94 5.28
CA ALA A 15 18.79 12.33 6.67
C ALA A 15 17.41 11.97 7.24
N ASN A 16 16.35 12.14 6.45
CA ASN A 16 15.00 11.71 6.80
C ASN A 16 14.92 10.20 7.07
N HIS A 17 15.50 9.39 6.17
CA HIS A 17 15.58 7.94 6.35
C HIS A 17 16.42 7.54 7.56
N ALA A 18 17.51 8.25 7.87
CA ALA A 18 18.30 7.97 9.08
C ALA A 18 17.48 8.19 10.36
N VAL A 19 16.76 9.31 10.43
CA VAL A 19 15.83 9.61 11.54
C VAL A 19 14.74 8.55 11.63
N GLY A 20 14.10 8.22 10.51
CA GLY A 20 13.06 7.20 10.45
C GLY A 20 13.55 5.83 10.92
N ALA A 21 14.70 5.38 10.42
CA ALA A 21 15.31 4.12 10.82
C ALA A 21 15.64 4.05 12.32
N PHE A 22 16.13 5.14 12.88
CA PHE A 22 16.37 5.25 14.32
C PHE A 22 15.06 5.11 15.12
N LEU A 23 14.03 5.87 14.76
CA LEU A 23 12.72 5.81 15.42
C LEU A 23 12.07 4.43 15.29
N GLY A 24 12.14 3.80 14.12
CA GLY A 24 11.62 2.45 13.89
C GLY A 24 12.29 1.41 14.78
N ARG A 25 13.63 1.47 14.94
CA ARG A 25 14.37 0.61 15.87
C ARG A 25 13.98 0.85 17.33
N LEU A 26 13.75 2.11 17.73
CA LEU A 26 13.26 2.42 19.08
C LEU A 26 11.88 1.80 19.32
N VAL A 27 10.94 1.96 18.37
CA VAL A 27 9.61 1.35 18.48
C VAL A 27 9.73 -0.17 18.60
N PHE A 28 10.56 -0.81 17.80
CA PHE A 28 10.81 -2.26 17.87
C PHE A 28 11.38 -2.67 19.24
N ARG A 29 12.29 -1.86 19.82
CA ARG A 29 12.91 -2.15 21.13
C ARG A 29 11.94 -1.99 22.29
N PHE A 30 11.07 -0.96 22.26
CA PHE A 30 10.28 -0.56 23.41
C PHE A 30 8.78 -0.89 23.30
N SER A 31 8.29 -1.39 22.15
CA SER A 31 6.91 -1.84 21.98
C SER A 31 6.83 -3.37 21.86
N PRO A 32 6.61 -4.12 22.99
CA PRO A 32 6.53 -5.58 22.94
C PRO A 32 5.41 -6.08 22.02
N ARG A 33 4.26 -5.40 22.02
CA ARG A 33 3.10 -5.76 21.18
C ARG A 33 3.40 -5.64 19.69
N TYR A 34 4.08 -4.57 19.27
CA TYR A 34 4.51 -4.40 17.88
C TYR A 34 5.53 -5.46 17.48
N ARG A 35 6.57 -5.65 18.31
CA ARG A 35 7.62 -6.63 18.08
C ARG A 35 7.08 -8.06 17.99
N HIS A 36 6.19 -8.45 18.90
CA HIS A 36 5.58 -9.79 18.88
C HIS A 36 4.84 -10.04 17.56
N ARG A 37 3.95 -9.12 17.16
CA ARG A 37 3.20 -9.24 15.91
C ARG A 37 4.10 -9.28 14.66
N LEU A 38 5.13 -8.44 14.63
CA LEU A 38 6.09 -8.42 13.54
C LEU A 38 6.81 -9.76 13.39
N LEU A 39 7.31 -10.31 14.50
CA LEU A 39 7.99 -11.60 14.52
C LEU A 39 7.04 -12.76 14.16
N GLU A 40 5.83 -12.75 14.68
CA GLU A 40 4.79 -13.75 14.37
C GLU A 40 4.46 -13.76 12.87
N ASN A 41 4.17 -12.59 12.29
CA ASN A 41 3.81 -12.48 10.89
C ASN A 41 4.97 -12.89 9.96
N LEU A 42 6.20 -12.53 10.29
CA LEU A 42 7.38 -12.96 9.53
C LEU A 42 7.64 -14.45 9.67
N ALA A 43 7.56 -15.02 10.88
CA ALA A 43 7.76 -16.45 11.10
C ALA A 43 6.75 -17.31 10.33
N SER A 44 5.49 -16.86 10.29
CA SER A 44 4.42 -17.58 9.60
C SER A 44 4.41 -17.38 8.07
N SER A 45 5.20 -16.46 7.54
CA SER A 45 5.21 -16.17 6.09
C SER A 45 5.95 -17.22 5.25
N GLY A 46 6.79 -18.03 5.87
CA GLY A 46 7.65 -18.99 5.15
C GLY A 46 8.82 -18.38 4.39
N LEU A 47 9.01 -17.05 4.46
CA LEU A 47 10.09 -16.35 3.74
C LEU A 47 11.46 -16.50 4.40
N CYS A 48 11.50 -16.89 5.68
CA CYS A 48 12.73 -17.01 6.46
C CYS A 48 13.04 -18.48 6.77
N PRO A 49 14.25 -18.95 6.48
CA PRO A 49 14.62 -20.37 6.67
C PRO A 49 14.87 -20.74 8.15
N SER A 50 15.04 -19.76 9.05
CA SER A 50 15.33 -20.01 10.47
C SER A 50 14.81 -18.89 11.37
N PRO A 51 14.65 -19.17 12.68
CA PRO A 51 14.29 -18.15 13.67
C PRO A 51 15.29 -16.98 13.74
N GLU A 52 16.57 -17.23 13.44
CA GLU A 52 17.62 -16.21 13.35
C GLU A 52 17.37 -15.26 12.17
N ALA A 53 17.03 -15.82 11.01
CA ALA A 53 16.66 -15.06 9.81
C ALA A 53 15.40 -14.22 10.06
N VAL A 54 14.39 -14.76 10.75
CA VAL A 54 13.20 -13.99 11.17
C VAL A 54 13.60 -12.79 12.03
N ARG A 55 14.48 -13.00 13.03
CA ARG A 55 14.92 -11.91 13.91
C ARG A 55 15.74 -10.84 13.18
N ALA A 56 16.59 -11.25 12.24
CA ALA A 56 17.39 -10.34 11.41
C ALA A 56 16.48 -9.49 10.53
N LEU A 57 15.59 -10.11 9.78
CA LEU A 57 14.63 -9.44 8.90
C LEU A 57 13.68 -8.52 9.69
N ALA A 58 13.24 -8.91 10.88
CA ALA A 58 12.39 -8.08 11.73
C ALA A 58 13.09 -6.78 12.18
N LYS A 59 14.38 -6.82 12.50
CA LYS A 59 15.17 -5.63 12.86
C LYS A 59 15.35 -4.69 11.66
N GLU A 60 15.60 -5.25 10.49
CA GLU A 60 15.69 -4.51 9.24
C GLU A 60 14.33 -3.88 8.90
N ASN A 61 13.26 -4.66 8.92
CA ASN A 61 11.91 -4.19 8.66
C ASN A 61 11.50 -3.05 9.60
N ALA A 62 11.80 -3.14 10.87
CA ALA A 62 11.50 -2.07 11.82
C ALA A 62 12.16 -0.73 11.42
N ALA A 63 13.39 -0.77 10.91
CA ALA A 63 14.07 0.42 10.39
C ALA A 63 13.38 0.93 9.11
N GLU A 64 13.03 0.03 8.19
CA GLU A 64 12.36 0.39 6.92
C GLU A 64 10.97 0.98 7.14
N ILE A 65 10.18 0.43 8.07
CA ILE A 65 8.86 0.99 8.43
C ILE A 65 9.03 2.38 9.08
N GLY A 66 10.06 2.57 9.90
CA GLY A 66 10.39 3.88 10.44
C GLY A 66 10.75 4.90 9.36
N LYS A 67 11.54 4.51 8.34
CA LYS A 67 11.82 5.35 7.16
C LYS A 67 10.51 5.70 6.44
N GLY A 68 9.64 4.74 6.16
CA GLY A 68 8.35 4.99 5.50
C GLY A 68 7.46 5.98 6.26
N ALA A 69 7.46 5.93 7.60
CA ALA A 69 6.69 6.86 8.42
C ALA A 69 7.19 8.31 8.31
N THR A 70 8.51 8.54 8.32
CA THR A 70 9.09 9.88 8.17
C THR A 70 9.06 10.37 6.73
N GLU A 71 9.21 9.47 5.77
CA GLU A 71 9.10 9.69 4.32
C GLU A 71 7.70 10.16 3.91
N LEU A 72 6.64 9.57 4.49
CA LEU A 72 5.28 10.03 4.26
C LEU A 72 5.13 11.51 4.64
N VAL A 73 5.63 11.91 5.82
CA VAL A 73 5.63 13.31 6.25
C VAL A 73 6.45 14.17 5.27
N TRP A 74 7.64 13.71 4.92
CA TRP A 74 8.52 14.39 3.97
C TRP A 74 7.83 14.65 2.63
N ALA A 75 7.19 13.64 2.06
CA ALA A 75 6.49 13.72 0.78
C ALA A 75 5.25 14.63 0.84
N LEU A 76 4.51 14.64 1.97
CA LEU A 76 3.31 15.47 2.13
C LEU A 76 3.61 16.98 2.14
N PHE A 77 4.81 17.41 2.50
CA PHE A 77 5.18 18.83 2.58
C PHE A 77 5.97 19.33 1.36
N ARG A 78 6.33 18.47 0.41
CA ARG A 78 7.09 18.83 -0.80
C ARG A 78 6.19 18.96 -2.04
N PRO A 79 6.63 19.74 -3.04
CA PRO A 79 6.02 19.69 -4.37
C PRO A 79 6.03 18.26 -4.92
N ILE A 80 4.97 17.89 -5.63
CA ILE A 80 4.82 16.53 -6.15
C ILE A 80 5.92 16.19 -7.16
N GLU A 81 6.40 17.17 -7.91
CA GLU A 81 7.47 17.03 -8.89
C GLU A 81 8.80 16.68 -8.23
N GLU A 82 9.11 17.31 -7.07
CA GLU A 82 10.32 16.98 -6.29
C GLU A 82 10.25 15.55 -5.75
N VAL A 83 9.07 15.13 -5.29
CA VAL A 83 8.87 13.76 -4.81
C VAL A 83 8.99 12.77 -5.96
N ALA A 84 8.36 13.03 -7.10
CA ALA A 84 8.44 12.17 -8.28
C ALA A 84 9.86 12.06 -8.83
N ALA A 85 10.67 13.13 -8.76
CA ALA A 85 12.07 13.14 -9.17
C ALA A 85 12.99 12.23 -8.32
N THR A 86 12.52 11.73 -7.16
CA THR A 86 13.24 10.74 -6.37
C THR A 86 13.12 9.32 -6.92
N VAL A 87 12.20 9.05 -7.84
CA VAL A 87 12.13 7.77 -8.56
C VAL A 87 13.25 7.73 -9.60
N LYS A 88 14.17 6.79 -9.47
CA LYS A 88 15.41 6.69 -10.27
C LYS A 88 15.32 5.67 -11.39
N SER A 89 14.51 4.65 -11.22
CA SER A 89 14.30 3.61 -12.23
C SER A 89 12.85 3.16 -12.28
N LEU A 90 12.45 2.70 -13.46
CA LEU A 90 11.11 2.24 -13.78
C LEU A 90 11.22 0.88 -14.46
N ASP A 91 10.80 -0.15 -13.78
CA ASP A 91 10.72 -1.49 -14.34
C ASP A 91 9.26 -1.78 -14.73
N GLY A 92 9.01 -2.14 -15.98
CA GLY A 92 7.69 -2.41 -16.53
C GLY A 92 6.88 -1.17 -16.97
N TRP A 93 7.46 0.03 -16.99
CA TRP A 93 6.76 1.26 -17.37
C TRP A 93 6.27 1.26 -18.82
N GLU A 94 7.04 0.73 -19.76
CA GLU A 94 6.64 0.62 -21.18
C GLU A 94 5.32 -0.14 -21.37
N ALA A 95 5.10 -1.20 -20.58
CA ALA A 95 3.85 -1.94 -20.63
C ALA A 95 2.66 -1.10 -20.14
N VAL A 96 2.88 -0.27 -19.13
CA VAL A 96 1.86 0.69 -18.64
C VAL A 96 1.54 1.74 -19.70
N GLU A 97 2.55 2.29 -20.37
CA GLU A 97 2.35 3.26 -21.44
C GLU A 97 1.56 2.66 -22.62
N LYS A 98 1.89 1.43 -23.01
CA LYS A 98 1.15 0.69 -24.05
C LYS A 98 -0.31 0.48 -23.64
N LEU A 99 -0.57 0.04 -22.41
CA LEU A 99 -1.94 -0.11 -21.88
C LEU A 99 -2.70 1.20 -21.88
N HIS A 100 -2.09 2.27 -21.40
CA HIS A 100 -2.72 3.59 -21.33
C HIS A 100 -3.03 4.17 -22.73
N ALA A 101 -2.12 3.96 -23.68
CA ALA A 101 -2.30 4.41 -25.07
C ALA A 101 -3.51 3.74 -25.78
N THR A 102 -3.95 2.57 -25.33
CA THR A 102 -5.18 1.92 -25.85
C THR A 102 -6.47 2.59 -25.35
N GLY A 103 -6.39 3.51 -24.42
CA GLY A 103 -7.57 4.08 -23.71
C GLY A 103 -8.19 3.15 -22.69
N ARG A 104 -7.61 1.96 -22.46
CA ARG A 104 -8.09 1.02 -21.44
C ARG A 104 -7.84 1.58 -20.04
N PRO A 105 -8.85 1.58 -19.15
CA PRO A 105 -8.63 2.03 -17.77
C PRO A 105 -7.63 1.14 -17.05
N ILE A 106 -6.91 1.71 -16.07
CA ILE A 106 -5.89 0.98 -15.30
C ILE A 106 -6.19 1.11 -13.81
N VAL A 107 -6.16 -0.02 -13.10
CA VAL A 107 -6.15 -0.05 -11.62
C VAL A 107 -4.77 -0.50 -11.16
N PHE A 108 -4.04 0.42 -10.53
CA PHE A 108 -2.79 0.12 -9.85
C PHE A 108 -3.07 -0.49 -8.48
N VAL A 109 -2.54 -1.69 -8.26
CA VAL A 109 -2.68 -2.45 -7.00
C VAL A 109 -1.36 -2.31 -6.25
N ILE A 110 -1.33 -1.44 -5.25
CA ILE A 110 -0.12 -1.06 -4.52
C ILE A 110 -0.24 -1.52 -3.06
N PRO A 111 0.46 -2.58 -2.62
CA PRO A 111 0.49 -2.94 -1.21
C PRO A 111 1.24 -1.90 -0.37
N HIS A 112 1.10 -1.96 0.97
CA HIS A 112 1.90 -1.15 1.89
C HIS A 112 3.35 -1.67 1.94
N LEU A 113 4.03 -1.59 0.81
CA LEU A 113 5.38 -2.06 0.54
C LEU A 113 6.26 -0.91 0.03
N GLY A 114 7.43 -0.73 0.62
CA GLY A 114 8.35 0.34 0.24
C GLY A 114 7.73 1.73 0.36
N GLY A 115 8.03 2.58 -0.60
CA GLY A 115 7.51 3.94 -0.72
C GLY A 115 6.15 3.99 -1.43
N TYR A 116 5.12 3.31 -0.93
CA TYR A 116 3.80 3.23 -1.59
C TYR A 116 3.17 4.61 -1.87
N ASP A 117 3.38 5.61 -1.01
CA ASP A 117 2.90 6.99 -1.24
C ASP A 117 3.73 7.68 -2.34
N ILE A 118 5.04 7.37 -2.44
CA ILE A 118 5.92 7.85 -3.51
C ILE A 118 5.48 7.27 -4.86
N ALA A 119 5.19 5.96 -4.91
CA ALA A 119 4.62 5.32 -6.11
C ALA A 119 3.36 6.04 -6.58
N GLY A 120 2.41 6.27 -5.66
CA GLY A 120 1.18 6.99 -5.97
C GLY A 120 1.44 8.39 -6.52
N ARG A 121 2.35 9.16 -5.90
CA ARG A 121 2.71 10.51 -6.34
C ARG A 121 3.38 10.53 -7.71
N TYR A 122 4.28 9.58 -7.97
CA TYR A 122 4.89 9.43 -9.28
C TYR A 122 3.82 9.17 -10.35
N LEU A 123 2.92 8.22 -10.11
CA LEU A 123 1.84 7.90 -11.04
C LEU A 123 0.91 9.10 -11.29
N TRP A 124 0.61 9.91 -10.27
CA TRP A 124 -0.19 11.14 -10.42
C TRP A 124 0.45 12.19 -11.34
N THR A 125 1.79 12.22 -11.45
CA THR A 125 2.46 13.15 -12.38
C THR A 125 2.40 12.69 -13.85
N ARG A 126 2.01 11.44 -14.09
CA ARG A 126 2.06 10.81 -15.42
C ARG A 126 0.69 10.41 -15.96
N LEU A 127 -0.27 10.15 -15.09
CA LEU A 127 -1.54 9.52 -15.44
C LEU A 127 -2.72 10.23 -14.72
N PRO A 128 -3.93 10.21 -15.31
CA PRO A 128 -5.14 10.75 -14.69
C PRO A 128 -5.63 9.82 -13.58
N ILE A 129 -5.07 9.94 -12.38
CA ILE A 129 -5.37 9.08 -11.24
C ILE A 129 -6.47 9.66 -10.36
N LEU A 130 -7.48 8.85 -10.04
CA LEU A 130 -8.42 9.08 -8.96
C LEU A 130 -8.25 7.97 -7.90
N ALA A 131 -7.80 8.31 -6.70
CA ALA A 131 -7.58 7.37 -5.62
C ALA A 131 -8.69 7.42 -4.57
N MET A 132 -8.99 6.27 -3.93
CA MET A 132 -9.91 6.26 -2.79
C MET A 132 -9.19 6.69 -1.51
N TYR A 133 -9.83 7.55 -0.73
CA TYR A 133 -9.30 8.04 0.53
C TYR A 133 -10.29 7.80 1.68
N LYS A 134 -9.81 7.13 2.72
CA LYS A 134 -10.53 6.99 3.99
C LYS A 134 -10.03 8.05 4.97
N PRO A 135 -10.88 8.96 5.47
CA PRO A 135 -10.48 9.95 6.44
C PRO A 135 -9.84 9.33 7.69
N HIS A 136 -8.78 9.94 8.20
CA HIS A 136 -8.13 9.49 9.41
C HIS A 136 -8.86 10.02 10.65
N LYS A 137 -8.89 9.23 11.75
CA LYS A 137 -9.58 9.62 13.00
C LYS A 137 -9.00 10.87 13.64
N LEU A 138 -7.70 11.12 13.47
CA LEU A 138 -7.03 12.34 13.98
C LEU A 138 -7.19 13.46 12.94
N PHE A 139 -8.06 14.42 13.24
CA PHE A 139 -8.42 15.53 12.34
C PHE A 139 -7.21 16.28 11.77
N TRP A 140 -6.21 16.63 12.60
CA TRP A 140 -5.01 17.33 12.13
C TRP A 140 -4.17 16.52 11.15
N PHE A 141 -4.12 15.19 11.34
CA PHE A 141 -3.41 14.28 10.44
C PHE A 141 -4.18 14.11 9.13
N ASP A 142 -5.51 13.95 9.23
CA ASP A 142 -6.40 13.89 8.05
C ASP A 142 -6.27 15.14 7.18
N GLN A 143 -6.30 16.32 7.80
CA GLN A 143 -6.12 17.58 7.10
C GLN A 143 -4.73 17.65 6.42
N MET A 144 -3.67 17.22 7.10
CA MET A 144 -2.32 17.18 6.54
C MET A 144 -2.25 16.24 5.32
N MET A 145 -2.87 15.06 5.41
CA MET A 145 -2.93 14.08 4.32
C MET A 145 -3.68 14.63 3.11
N ARG A 146 -4.83 15.25 3.31
CA ARG A 146 -5.63 15.88 2.24
C ARG A 146 -4.88 17.00 1.56
N GLU A 147 -4.34 17.95 2.32
CA GLU A 147 -3.57 19.07 1.78
C GLU A 147 -2.33 18.60 1.03
N GLY A 148 -1.61 17.62 1.58
CA GLY A 148 -0.39 17.07 0.96
C GLY A 148 -0.67 16.30 -0.32
N ARG A 149 -1.80 15.58 -0.40
CA ARG A 149 -2.21 14.83 -1.60
C ARG A 149 -2.84 15.72 -2.67
N ASN A 150 -3.45 16.83 -2.28
CA ASN A 150 -4.00 17.81 -3.23
C ASN A 150 -2.94 18.75 -3.81
N ARG A 151 -1.69 18.73 -3.33
CA ARG A 151 -0.58 19.46 -3.95
C ARG A 151 -0.20 18.79 -5.26
N GLY A 152 -0.40 19.49 -6.38
CA GLY A 152 -0.24 18.95 -7.73
C GLY A 152 -1.50 18.23 -8.26
N ALA A 153 -2.64 18.42 -7.60
CA ALA A 153 -3.93 17.94 -8.07
C ALA A 153 -4.30 18.54 -9.43
N ALA A 154 -5.15 17.81 -10.18
CA ALA A 154 -5.85 18.35 -11.33
C ALA A 154 -6.52 19.70 -10.98
N PRO A 155 -6.73 20.59 -11.96
CA PRO A 155 -7.28 21.93 -11.74
C PRO A 155 -8.59 21.99 -10.95
N ASP A 156 -9.37 20.90 -10.96
CA ASP A 156 -10.63 20.74 -10.21
C ASP A 156 -10.46 20.21 -8.77
N GLY A 157 -9.21 19.97 -8.33
CA GLY A 157 -8.90 19.53 -6.95
C GLY A 157 -9.37 18.13 -6.56
N THR A 158 -9.87 17.33 -7.52
CA THR A 158 -10.54 16.05 -7.24
C THR A 158 -9.66 14.83 -7.55
N ASN A 159 -8.50 14.70 -6.88
CA ASN A 159 -7.66 13.50 -7.02
C ASN A 159 -8.07 12.36 -6.06
N VAL A 160 -9.02 12.60 -5.18
CA VAL A 160 -9.43 11.62 -4.16
C VAL A 160 -10.95 11.47 -4.08
N ALA A 161 -11.41 10.23 -4.11
CA ALA A 161 -12.78 9.84 -3.86
C ALA A 161 -12.96 9.37 -2.40
N PRO A 162 -14.08 9.68 -1.72
CA PRO A 162 -14.32 9.20 -0.36
C PRO A 162 -14.44 7.68 -0.32
N ALA A 163 -13.99 7.04 0.77
CA ALA A 163 -14.13 5.59 0.97
C ALA A 163 -15.58 5.21 1.36
N THR A 164 -16.53 5.48 0.47
CA THR A 164 -17.97 5.23 0.57
C THR A 164 -18.49 4.70 -0.75
N MET A 165 -19.73 4.24 -0.79
CA MET A 165 -20.40 3.83 -2.03
C MET A 165 -20.46 4.95 -3.09
N ALA A 166 -20.56 6.20 -2.65
CA ALA A 166 -20.46 7.35 -3.56
C ALA A 166 -19.08 7.45 -4.22
N GLY A 167 -18.01 7.25 -3.42
CA GLY A 167 -16.63 7.23 -3.94
C GLY A 167 -16.37 6.06 -4.89
N VAL A 168 -16.92 4.87 -4.61
CA VAL A 168 -16.83 3.74 -5.57
C VAL A 168 -17.50 4.10 -6.91
N ARG A 169 -18.66 4.75 -6.88
CA ARG A 169 -19.33 5.24 -8.10
C ARG A 169 -18.50 6.27 -8.84
N MET A 170 -17.83 7.18 -8.12
CA MET A 170 -16.90 8.15 -8.73
C MET A 170 -15.72 7.44 -9.41
N LEU A 171 -15.11 6.45 -8.75
CA LEU A 171 -14.03 5.64 -9.32
C LEU A 171 -14.49 4.93 -10.59
N LEU A 172 -15.63 4.24 -10.56
CA LEU A 172 -16.16 3.55 -11.73
C LEU A 172 -16.45 4.50 -12.90
N LYS A 173 -17.02 5.67 -12.62
CA LYS A 173 -17.24 6.70 -13.65
C LYS A 173 -15.93 7.19 -14.24
N HIS A 174 -14.90 7.38 -13.42
CA HIS A 174 -13.56 7.80 -13.86
C HIS A 174 -12.88 6.73 -14.71
N LEU A 175 -12.87 5.47 -14.24
CA LEU A 175 -12.32 4.33 -14.97
C LEU A 175 -13.00 4.14 -16.32
N ARG A 176 -14.34 4.17 -16.40
CA ARG A 176 -15.08 4.02 -17.67
C ARG A 176 -14.78 5.10 -18.72
N ARG A 177 -14.11 6.18 -18.32
CA ARG A 177 -13.62 7.24 -19.22
C ARG A 177 -12.14 7.06 -19.60
N GLY A 178 -11.56 5.89 -19.34
CA GLY A 178 -10.15 5.62 -19.60
C GLY A 178 -9.20 6.14 -18.52
N GLY A 179 -9.73 6.58 -17.36
CA GLY A 179 -8.92 7.04 -16.23
C GLY A 179 -8.22 5.90 -15.50
N CYS A 180 -7.39 6.27 -14.53
CA CYS A 180 -6.63 5.33 -13.70
C CYS A 180 -7.01 5.44 -12.22
N SER A 181 -6.82 4.37 -11.46
CA SER A 181 -7.07 4.37 -10.01
C SER A 181 -5.97 3.64 -9.25
N ILE A 182 -5.86 3.90 -7.95
CA ILE A 182 -4.96 3.21 -7.03
C ILE A 182 -5.78 2.54 -5.94
N VAL A 183 -5.48 1.27 -5.66
CA VAL A 183 -6.05 0.49 -4.56
C VAL A 183 -4.93 -0.14 -3.75
N LEU A 184 -5.00 -0.01 -2.42
CA LEU A 184 -4.11 -0.70 -1.49
C LEU A 184 -4.84 -1.94 -0.94
N PRO A 185 -4.51 -3.16 -1.41
CA PRO A 185 -5.37 -4.33 -1.23
C PRO A 185 -5.16 -5.07 0.10
N ASP A 186 -4.06 -4.79 0.80
CA ASP A 186 -3.48 -5.64 1.84
C ASP A 186 -3.91 -5.29 3.27
N GLN A 187 -4.82 -4.33 3.45
CA GLN A 187 -5.45 -4.08 4.75
C GLN A 187 -6.85 -4.71 4.82
N VAL A 188 -7.23 -5.08 6.05
CA VAL A 188 -8.52 -5.71 6.32
C VAL A 188 -9.65 -4.72 6.03
N PRO A 189 -10.60 -5.06 5.12
CA PRO A 189 -11.71 -4.19 4.77
C PRO A 189 -12.70 -4.04 5.93
N GLY A 190 -13.64 -3.12 5.77
CA GLY A 190 -14.79 -2.97 6.68
C GLY A 190 -15.75 -4.16 6.60
N GLN A 191 -16.87 -4.03 7.29
CA GLN A 191 -17.90 -5.09 7.37
C GLN A 191 -18.41 -5.49 6.00
N GLY A 192 -18.45 -6.79 5.73
CA GLY A 192 -19.11 -7.37 4.54
C GLY A 192 -18.39 -7.20 3.20
N ASP A 193 -17.26 -6.50 3.14
CA ASP A 193 -16.56 -6.15 1.89
C ASP A 193 -15.37 -7.05 1.57
N GLY A 194 -15.33 -8.27 2.10
CA GLY A 194 -14.18 -9.16 1.93
C GLY A 194 -14.54 -10.64 1.90
N GLU A 195 -13.54 -11.42 1.52
CA GLU A 195 -13.55 -12.88 1.51
C GLU A 195 -12.40 -13.43 2.37
N TRP A 196 -12.64 -14.56 3.06
CA TRP A 196 -11.58 -15.29 3.73
C TRP A 196 -10.79 -16.08 2.69
N VAL A 197 -9.58 -15.64 2.42
CA VAL A 197 -8.63 -16.32 1.51
C VAL A 197 -7.25 -16.31 2.14
N GLU A 198 -6.38 -17.20 1.67
CA GLU A 198 -5.03 -17.29 2.19
C GLU A 198 -4.19 -16.06 1.83
N PHE A 199 -3.35 -15.67 2.80
CA PHE A 199 -2.24 -14.74 2.64
C PHE A 199 -1.05 -15.30 3.43
N PHE A 200 0.03 -15.65 2.74
CA PHE A 200 1.14 -16.42 3.30
C PHE A 200 0.68 -17.65 4.09
N GLY A 201 -0.18 -18.48 3.47
CA GLY A 201 -0.68 -19.73 4.05
C GLY A 201 -1.65 -19.60 5.23
N ARG A 202 -2.04 -18.38 5.64
CA ARG A 202 -2.97 -18.13 6.74
C ARG A 202 -4.26 -17.48 6.24
N PRO A 203 -5.44 -17.85 6.76
CA PRO A 203 -6.68 -17.19 6.43
C PRO A 203 -6.63 -15.69 6.77
N ALA A 204 -6.87 -14.84 5.78
CA ALA A 204 -6.91 -13.39 5.92
C ALA A 204 -8.16 -12.83 5.25
N TYR A 205 -8.90 -11.99 5.96
CA TYR A 205 -10.07 -11.32 5.40
C TYR A 205 -9.62 -10.27 4.40
N THR A 206 -9.87 -10.52 3.11
CA THR A 206 -9.30 -9.79 1.98
C THR A 206 -10.40 -9.05 1.22
N MET A 207 -10.15 -7.78 0.88
CA MET A 207 -11.11 -6.96 0.15
C MET A 207 -11.37 -7.48 -1.27
N THR A 208 -12.60 -7.33 -1.74
CA THR A 208 -13.01 -7.69 -3.10
C THR A 208 -13.05 -6.48 -4.05
N LEU A 209 -12.65 -5.30 -3.58
CA LEU A 209 -12.76 -4.05 -4.34
C LEU A 209 -12.00 -4.10 -5.67
N VAL A 210 -10.80 -4.69 -5.70
CA VAL A 210 -9.98 -4.78 -6.92
C VAL A 210 -10.73 -5.55 -8.02
N ALA A 211 -11.29 -6.73 -7.68
CA ALA A 211 -12.07 -7.53 -8.61
C ALA A 211 -13.34 -6.79 -9.10
N ARG A 212 -14.06 -6.16 -8.19
CA ARG A 212 -15.27 -5.36 -8.53
C ARG A 212 -14.96 -4.19 -9.46
N LEU A 213 -13.83 -3.51 -9.27
CA LEU A 213 -13.42 -2.42 -10.16
C LEU A 213 -13.04 -2.96 -11.54
N GLN A 214 -12.30 -4.05 -11.62
CA GLN A 214 -11.93 -4.68 -12.88
C GLN A 214 -13.18 -5.14 -13.65
N GLU A 215 -14.04 -5.93 -13.01
CA GLU A 215 -15.30 -6.46 -13.61
C GLU A 215 -16.17 -5.31 -14.17
N ALA A 216 -16.40 -4.26 -13.37
CA ALA A 216 -17.31 -3.18 -13.73
C ALA A 216 -16.75 -2.17 -14.74
N SER A 217 -15.44 -2.14 -14.98
CA SER A 217 -14.77 -1.18 -15.87
C SER A 217 -13.89 -1.79 -16.96
N ASN A 218 -13.71 -3.11 -16.97
CA ASN A 218 -12.75 -3.83 -17.82
C ASN A 218 -11.31 -3.27 -17.68
N ALA A 219 -10.94 -2.80 -16.49
CA ALA A 219 -9.64 -2.22 -16.25
C ALA A 219 -8.52 -3.25 -16.35
N ALA A 220 -7.39 -2.84 -16.89
CA ALA A 220 -6.14 -3.58 -16.71
C ALA A 220 -5.68 -3.44 -15.26
N LEU A 221 -5.14 -4.52 -14.68
CA LEU A 221 -4.53 -4.48 -13.36
C LEU A 221 -3.01 -4.39 -13.49
N VAL A 222 -2.41 -3.47 -12.74
CA VAL A 222 -0.96 -3.35 -12.66
C VAL A 222 -0.57 -3.40 -11.19
N PHE A 223 0.09 -4.47 -10.78
CA PHE A 223 0.66 -4.58 -9.43
C PHE A 223 1.95 -3.79 -9.37
N CYS A 224 2.13 -2.99 -8.30
CA CYS A 224 3.21 -2.03 -8.28
C CYS A 224 3.72 -1.78 -6.86
N TYR A 225 5.02 -1.53 -6.72
CA TYR A 225 5.62 -1.01 -5.50
C TYR A 225 6.84 -0.15 -5.83
N ALA A 226 7.16 0.80 -4.93
CA ALA A 226 8.39 1.58 -5.01
C ALA A 226 9.39 1.06 -3.97
N GLU A 227 10.39 0.33 -4.43
CA GLU A 227 11.49 -0.12 -3.59
C GLU A 227 12.31 1.08 -3.14
N ARG A 228 12.53 1.20 -1.84
CA ARG A 228 13.40 2.23 -1.27
C ARG A 228 14.85 1.84 -1.46
N LEU A 229 15.60 2.64 -2.20
CA LEU A 229 17.03 2.43 -2.45
C LEU A 229 17.86 2.75 -1.21
N PRO A 230 19.03 2.10 -1.04
CA PRO A 230 19.94 2.36 0.06
C PRO A 230 20.32 3.84 0.18
N LEU A 231 20.76 4.24 1.35
CA LEU A 231 21.36 5.55 1.65
C LEU A 231 20.55 6.79 1.22
N GLY A 232 19.25 6.64 0.96
CA GLY A 232 18.38 7.74 0.51
C GLY A 232 18.64 8.16 -0.94
N GLU A 233 19.12 7.26 -1.77
CA GLU A 233 19.34 7.50 -3.21
C GLU A 233 18.05 7.68 -4.00
N GLY A 234 16.91 7.30 -3.43
CA GLY A 234 15.60 7.41 -4.04
C GLY A 234 14.85 6.10 -4.09
N PHE A 235 14.12 5.85 -5.18
CA PHE A 235 13.24 4.70 -5.33
C PHE A 235 13.37 4.06 -6.70
N ALA A 236 13.23 2.73 -6.76
CA ALA A 236 12.98 1.97 -7.97
C ALA A 236 11.50 1.60 -8.01
N LEU A 237 10.79 1.96 -9.06
CA LEU A 237 9.37 1.63 -9.24
C LEU A 237 9.23 0.39 -10.10
N HIS A 238 8.65 -0.66 -9.54
CA HIS A 238 8.38 -1.94 -10.20
C HIS A 238 6.90 -2.04 -10.54
N LEU A 239 6.58 -2.31 -11.79
CA LEU A 239 5.23 -2.35 -12.35
C LEU A 239 5.04 -3.69 -13.06
N LEU A 240 4.11 -4.49 -12.57
CA LEU A 240 3.82 -5.83 -13.05
C LEU A 240 2.37 -5.86 -13.55
N PRO A 241 2.12 -5.65 -14.84
CA PRO A 241 0.80 -5.87 -15.42
C PRO A 241 0.35 -7.31 -15.19
N LEU A 242 -0.94 -7.50 -14.94
CA LEU A 242 -1.57 -8.81 -14.94
C LEU A 242 -2.05 -9.12 -16.36
N ASP A 243 -1.55 -10.19 -16.95
CA ASP A 243 -1.82 -10.53 -18.36
C ASP A 243 -3.27 -10.93 -18.56
N GLU A 244 -3.83 -11.69 -17.62
CA GLU A 244 -5.21 -12.20 -17.69
C GLU A 244 -6.12 -11.49 -16.67
N PRO A 245 -7.43 -11.38 -16.93
CA PRO A 245 -8.38 -10.87 -15.97
C PRO A 245 -8.45 -11.78 -14.73
N LEU A 246 -8.87 -11.20 -13.60
CA LEU A 246 -9.15 -11.98 -12.40
C LEU A 246 -10.30 -12.97 -12.68
N PRO A 247 -10.31 -14.13 -11.97
CA PRO A 247 -11.44 -15.06 -12.00
C PRO A 247 -12.78 -14.39 -11.66
N GLU A 248 -13.88 -14.85 -12.23
CA GLU A 248 -15.24 -14.37 -11.90
C GLU A 248 -15.63 -14.71 -10.45
N ASP A 249 -15.15 -15.86 -9.94
CA ASP A 249 -15.35 -16.21 -8.53
C ASP A 249 -14.60 -15.24 -7.61
N ARG A 250 -15.35 -14.56 -6.74
CA ARG A 250 -14.82 -13.51 -5.85
C ARG A 250 -13.72 -14.00 -4.92
N ARG A 251 -13.83 -15.24 -4.44
CA ARG A 251 -12.86 -15.84 -3.54
C ARG A 251 -11.56 -16.16 -4.29
N ALA A 252 -11.68 -16.75 -5.48
CA ALA A 252 -10.53 -17.01 -6.36
C ALA A 252 -9.84 -15.71 -6.77
N ALA A 253 -10.61 -14.68 -7.13
CA ALA A 253 -10.08 -13.35 -7.46
C ALA A 253 -9.31 -12.74 -6.28
N ALA A 254 -9.89 -12.75 -5.08
CA ALA A 254 -9.22 -12.24 -3.87
C ALA A 254 -7.95 -13.03 -3.54
N ARG A 255 -7.95 -14.37 -3.75
CA ARG A 255 -6.75 -15.21 -3.56
C ARG A 255 -5.66 -14.88 -4.58
N LEU A 256 -6.02 -14.64 -5.84
CA LEU A 256 -5.05 -14.24 -6.86
C LEU A 256 -4.44 -12.87 -6.54
N VAL A 257 -5.25 -11.90 -6.11
CA VAL A 257 -4.74 -10.59 -5.64
C VAL A 257 -3.75 -10.78 -4.49
N ASN A 258 -4.06 -11.62 -3.50
CA ASN A 258 -3.13 -11.93 -2.40
C ASN A 258 -1.84 -12.59 -2.93
N ALA A 259 -1.94 -13.55 -3.86
CA ALA A 259 -0.78 -14.23 -4.44
C ALA A 259 0.16 -13.24 -5.15
N MET A 260 -0.40 -12.30 -5.88
CA MET A 260 0.40 -11.24 -6.52
C MET A 260 1.05 -10.33 -5.49
N VAL A 261 0.34 -9.95 -4.42
CA VAL A 261 0.93 -9.17 -3.31
C VAL A 261 2.04 -9.97 -2.62
N GLU A 262 1.84 -11.27 -2.35
CA GLU A 262 2.87 -12.17 -1.80
C GLU A 262 4.14 -12.18 -2.66
N LYS A 263 3.98 -12.23 -3.99
CA LYS A 263 5.10 -12.15 -4.94
C LYS A 263 5.89 -10.84 -4.82
N LEU A 264 5.20 -9.70 -4.73
CA LEU A 264 5.86 -8.41 -4.53
C LEU A 264 6.57 -8.34 -3.18
N VAL A 265 5.91 -8.81 -2.12
CA VAL A 265 6.49 -8.83 -0.77
C VAL A 265 7.71 -9.74 -0.71
N ALA A 266 7.70 -10.89 -1.37
CA ALA A 266 8.85 -11.80 -1.43
C ALA A 266 10.07 -11.18 -2.14
N ALA A 267 9.84 -10.28 -3.10
CA ALA A 267 10.92 -9.54 -3.77
C ALA A 267 11.57 -8.47 -2.86
N CYS A 268 10.82 -7.88 -1.93
CA CYS A 268 11.32 -6.83 -1.03
C CYS A 268 10.77 -6.97 0.41
N PRO A 269 11.05 -8.11 1.11
CA PRO A 269 10.38 -8.46 2.34
C PRO A 269 10.69 -7.52 3.51
N SER A 270 11.87 -6.87 3.54
CA SER A 270 12.23 -5.94 4.61
C SER A 270 11.40 -4.65 4.60
N GLN A 271 10.75 -4.30 3.49
CA GLN A 271 10.01 -3.04 3.37
C GLN A 271 8.48 -3.20 3.46
N TYR A 272 7.96 -4.41 3.71
CA TYR A 272 6.51 -4.64 3.85
C TYR A 272 5.99 -4.31 5.26
N LEU A 273 4.72 -3.91 5.37
CA LEU A 273 4.09 -3.51 6.64
C LEU A 273 3.71 -4.72 7.52
N TRP A 274 4.68 -5.58 7.87
CA TRP A 274 4.47 -6.77 8.68
C TRP A 274 3.88 -6.52 10.07
N GLY A 275 4.08 -5.33 10.64
CA GLY A 275 3.52 -4.95 11.93
C GLY A 275 1.99 -4.71 11.92
N TYR A 276 1.34 -4.69 10.76
CA TYR A 276 -0.11 -4.58 10.66
C TYR A 276 -0.80 -5.88 11.08
N ASN A 277 -1.97 -5.78 11.74
CA ASN A 277 -2.78 -6.95 12.11
C ASN A 277 -3.60 -7.45 10.90
N ARG A 278 -2.92 -8.12 9.96
CA ARG A 278 -3.52 -8.60 8.71
C ARG A 278 -4.54 -9.71 8.89
N TYR A 279 -4.39 -10.50 9.93
CA TYR A 279 -5.19 -11.70 10.19
C TYR A 279 -6.32 -11.47 11.20
N LYS A 280 -6.61 -10.22 11.55
CA LYS A 280 -7.73 -9.91 12.43
C LYS A 280 -9.06 -10.18 11.75
N ARG A 281 -10.05 -10.66 12.52
CA ARG A 281 -11.44 -10.70 12.11
C ARG A 281 -12.06 -9.30 12.31
N PRO A 282 -12.56 -8.63 11.25
CA PRO A 282 -13.30 -7.38 11.45
C PRO A 282 -14.70 -7.66 12.00
N ALA A 283 -15.28 -6.69 12.70
CA ALA A 283 -16.65 -6.80 13.18
C ALA A 283 -17.61 -7.08 12.01
N GLY A 284 -18.56 -8.02 12.18
CA GLY A 284 -19.52 -8.41 11.15
C GLY A 284 -19.01 -9.43 10.11
N ALA A 285 -17.71 -9.72 10.06
CA ALA A 285 -17.19 -10.79 9.20
C ALA A 285 -17.58 -12.18 9.75
N PRO A 286 -17.87 -13.18 8.88
CA PRO A 286 -18.06 -14.55 9.31
C PRO A 286 -16.80 -15.10 10.00
N PRO A 287 -16.89 -16.17 10.79
CA PRO A 287 -15.73 -16.84 11.36
C PRO A 287 -14.73 -17.22 10.25
N ALA A 288 -13.43 -17.14 10.55
CA ALA A 288 -12.41 -17.63 9.63
C ALA A 288 -12.54 -19.16 9.47
N PRO A 289 -12.40 -19.70 8.24
CA PRO A 289 -12.32 -21.14 8.05
C PRO A 289 -11.16 -21.68 8.89
N HIS A 290 -11.39 -22.74 9.67
CA HIS A 290 -10.37 -23.45 10.46
C HIS A 290 -9.73 -22.69 11.65
N GLN A 291 -10.28 -21.59 12.12
CA GLN A 291 -9.95 -21.11 13.47
C GLN A 291 -10.84 -21.82 14.48
N PRO A 292 -10.26 -22.56 15.47
CA PRO A 292 -11.04 -23.01 16.63
C PRO A 292 -11.71 -21.78 17.28
N ALA A 293 -12.94 -21.94 17.74
CA ALA A 293 -13.65 -20.85 18.42
C ALA A 293 -12.74 -20.27 19.52
N GLU A 294 -12.41 -18.98 19.44
CA GLU A 294 -11.76 -18.30 20.56
C GLU A 294 -12.67 -18.48 21.78
N ARG A 295 -12.21 -19.23 22.77
CA ARG A 295 -12.86 -19.25 24.08
C ARG A 295 -12.80 -17.82 24.61
N ASN A 296 -13.99 -17.20 24.71
CA ASN A 296 -14.14 -15.94 25.41
C ASN A 296 -13.56 -16.09 26.83
N ALA A 297 -12.47 -15.42 27.10
CA ALA A 297 -11.91 -15.21 28.43
C ALA A 297 -11.83 -13.70 28.66
#